data_4b07cd4ae9d2d3f4b5f88a47cdf48531
#
_entry.id   4b07cd4ae9d2d3f4b5f88a47cdf48531
#
_cell.length_a   1.000
_cell.length_b   1.000
_cell.length_c   1.000
_cell.angle_alpha   90.00
_cell.angle_beta   90.00
_cell.angle_gamma   90.00
#
_symmetry.space_group_name_H-M   'P 1'
#
loop_
_entity.id
_entity.type
_entity.pdbx_description
1 polymer ?
#
loop_
_entity_poly.entity_id
_entity_poly.type
_entity_poly.pdbx_seq_one_letter_code
_entity_poly.pdbx_strand_id
1 'polypeptide(L)'
;MKTETLEFTTAKVETTAYVAMPDKLDEDVRAVIIVHEYWGLNDHIKDIAGRYADEGFVAIAPDLYRGTVAKNKEEASKLMKDLEIEDGLDMINNAMRVAQDKYGVTKFGITGFCMGGTYALDAACKLEGLSASAPFYGDTPDEFTLRGLKCPVIFISGTKDQWINTEKVQELEQIAKDNMLPIESVKYEADHAFFNDARPEVYDEDAAKDAWAKVTAFFNENLAPKIITSLS
;
A
#
# COMPACT_ATOMS: atom_id res chain seq x y z
N MET A 1 20.80 1.59 6.02
CA MET A 1 19.75 1.49 4.99
C MET A 1 20.38 1.68 3.61
N LYS A 2 19.99 0.85 2.63
CA LYS A 2 20.40 0.97 1.21
C LYS A 2 19.19 1.35 0.37
N THR A 3 19.44 2.09 -0.71
CA THR A 3 18.40 2.43 -1.69
C THR A 3 18.87 2.11 -3.10
N GLU A 4 17.96 1.68 -3.96
CA GLU A 4 18.23 1.46 -5.37
C GLU A 4 16.97 1.63 -6.23
N THR A 5 17.16 1.66 -7.53
CA THR A 5 16.07 1.61 -8.50
C THR A 5 15.96 0.18 -9.03
N LEU A 6 14.77 -0.39 -8.96
CA LEU A 6 14.42 -1.68 -9.52
C LEU A 6 13.73 -1.45 -10.87
N GLU A 7 14.36 -1.86 -11.96
CA GLU A 7 13.77 -1.79 -13.30
C GLU A 7 12.96 -3.05 -13.57
N PHE A 8 11.80 -2.90 -14.19
CA PHE A 8 10.98 -4.04 -14.59
C PHE A 8 10.07 -3.69 -15.77
N THR A 9 9.61 -4.73 -16.45
CA THR A 9 8.76 -4.61 -17.63
C THR A 9 7.47 -5.37 -17.39
N THR A 10 6.35 -4.77 -17.74
CA THR A 10 5.04 -5.42 -17.86
C THR A 10 4.80 -5.84 -19.32
N ALA A 11 3.66 -6.44 -19.59
CA ALA A 11 3.29 -6.74 -20.98
C ALA A 11 3.14 -5.48 -21.86
N LYS A 12 2.92 -4.30 -21.27
CA LYS A 12 2.62 -3.04 -21.97
C LYS A 12 3.70 -1.99 -21.84
N VAL A 13 4.41 -1.93 -20.72
CA VAL A 13 5.30 -0.81 -20.39
C VAL A 13 6.54 -1.25 -19.64
N GLU A 14 7.62 -0.47 -19.81
CA GLU A 14 8.78 -0.47 -18.92
C GLU A 14 8.59 0.60 -17.85
N THR A 15 8.92 0.26 -16.61
CA THR A 15 8.86 1.18 -15.49
C THR A 15 9.88 0.80 -14.42
N THR A 16 9.87 1.52 -13.31
CA THR A 16 10.78 1.32 -12.19
C THR A 16 10.04 1.26 -10.86
N ALA A 17 10.72 0.80 -9.83
CA ALA A 17 10.32 1.02 -8.46
C ALA A 17 11.50 1.61 -7.67
N TYR A 18 11.21 2.52 -6.75
CA TYR A 18 12.16 2.89 -5.73
C TYR A 18 12.18 1.82 -4.65
N VAL A 19 13.37 1.38 -4.28
CA VAL A 19 13.55 0.36 -3.23
C VAL A 19 14.41 0.92 -2.12
N ALA A 20 13.93 0.79 -0.88
CA ALA A 20 14.69 1.02 0.33
C ALA A 20 14.73 -0.26 1.16
N MET A 21 15.88 -0.61 1.72
CA MET A 21 16.05 -1.86 2.46
C MET A 21 17.08 -1.74 3.58
N PRO A 22 17.04 -2.58 4.61
CA PRO A 22 18.10 -2.68 5.62
C PRO A 22 19.45 -3.00 4.97
N ASP A 23 20.55 -2.65 5.64
CA ASP A 23 21.91 -2.97 5.18
C ASP A 23 22.17 -4.48 5.07
N LYS A 24 21.47 -5.26 5.90
CA LYS A 24 21.46 -6.71 5.86
C LYS A 24 20.03 -7.20 5.81
N LEU A 25 19.77 -8.13 4.92
CA LEU A 25 18.51 -8.85 4.85
C LEU A 25 18.58 -10.10 5.71
N ASP A 26 17.48 -10.42 6.38
CA ASP A 26 17.31 -11.67 7.12
C ASP A 26 17.11 -12.86 6.16
N GLU A 27 17.10 -14.10 6.69
CA GLU A 27 16.80 -15.29 5.89
C GLU A 27 15.35 -15.27 5.36
N ASP A 28 14.42 -14.77 6.19
CA ASP A 28 13.01 -14.56 5.83
C ASP A 28 12.78 -13.11 5.41
N VAL A 29 13.09 -12.80 4.17
CA VAL A 29 12.92 -11.44 3.64
C VAL A 29 11.44 -11.10 3.50
N ARG A 30 11.02 -10.05 4.24
CA ARG A 30 9.65 -9.50 4.19
C ARG A 30 9.66 -8.18 3.44
N ALA A 31 8.71 -7.99 2.55
CA ALA A 31 8.61 -6.76 1.79
C ALA A 31 7.25 -6.07 1.97
N VAL A 32 7.26 -4.75 1.84
CA VAL A 32 6.05 -3.91 1.76
C VAL A 32 6.07 -3.17 0.44
N ILE A 33 5.04 -3.40 -0.37
CA ILE A 33 4.75 -2.59 -1.56
C ILE A 33 4.08 -1.30 -1.11
N ILE A 34 4.55 -0.16 -1.61
CA ILE A 34 4.04 1.17 -1.25
C ILE A 34 3.51 1.83 -2.50
N VAL A 35 2.19 1.97 -2.62
CA VAL A 35 1.58 2.62 -3.78
C VAL A 35 1.38 4.11 -3.51
N HIS A 36 1.91 4.93 -4.41
CA HIS A 36 1.93 6.38 -4.26
C HIS A 36 0.56 7.02 -4.40
N GLU A 37 0.42 8.24 -3.90
CA GLU A 37 -0.74 9.10 -4.13
C GLU A 37 -0.84 9.52 -5.61
N TYR A 38 -1.91 10.23 -5.97
CA TYR A 38 -2.13 10.73 -7.33
C TYR A 38 -1.04 11.72 -7.82
N TRP A 39 -0.12 12.13 -6.95
CA TRP A 39 1.04 12.96 -7.29
C TRP A 39 2.16 12.22 -8.04
N GLY A 40 2.20 10.89 -7.98
CA GLY A 40 3.30 10.07 -8.49
C GLY A 40 4.33 9.71 -7.40
N LEU A 41 5.39 9.03 -7.81
CA LEU A 41 6.47 8.59 -6.93
C LEU A 41 7.38 9.78 -6.54
N ASN A 42 6.93 10.55 -5.57
CA ASN A 42 7.62 11.74 -5.05
C ASN A 42 8.50 11.42 -3.82
N ASP A 43 9.17 12.45 -3.28
CA ASP A 43 10.08 12.29 -2.14
C ASP A 43 9.38 11.88 -0.85
N HIS A 44 8.11 12.25 -0.64
CA HIS A 44 7.31 11.80 0.49
C HIS A 44 7.13 10.27 0.49
N ILE A 45 6.81 9.67 -0.66
CA ILE A 45 6.68 8.20 -0.78
C ILE A 45 8.02 7.51 -0.60
N LYS A 46 9.12 8.10 -1.08
CA LYS A 46 10.48 7.58 -0.85
C LYS A 46 10.88 7.63 0.61
N ASP A 47 10.48 8.68 1.34
CA ASP A 47 10.69 8.80 2.78
C ASP A 47 9.91 7.71 3.53
N ILE A 48 8.64 7.48 3.20
CA ILE A 48 7.86 6.37 3.75
C ILE A 48 8.55 5.02 3.48
N ALA A 49 9.11 4.82 2.30
CA ALA A 49 9.87 3.61 1.99
C ALA A 49 11.10 3.47 2.91
N GLY A 50 11.79 4.57 3.21
CA GLY A 50 12.87 4.60 4.19
C GLY A 50 12.42 4.19 5.59
N ARG A 51 11.27 4.71 6.04
CA ARG A 51 10.69 4.34 7.36
C ARG A 51 10.38 2.84 7.45
N TYR A 52 9.82 2.22 6.40
CA TYR A 52 9.61 0.77 6.37
C TYR A 52 10.93 -0.02 6.34
N ALA A 53 11.97 0.50 5.68
CA ALA A 53 13.29 -0.12 5.70
C ALA A 53 13.92 -0.09 7.10
N ASP A 54 13.71 0.97 7.87
CA ASP A 54 14.15 1.07 9.27
C ASP A 54 13.38 0.08 10.19
N GLU A 55 12.15 -0.29 9.83
CA GLU A 55 11.37 -1.35 10.49
C GLU A 55 11.78 -2.78 10.03
N GLY A 56 12.77 -2.91 9.17
CA GLY A 56 13.31 -4.20 8.74
C GLY A 56 12.65 -4.80 7.49
N PHE A 57 11.82 -4.06 6.77
CA PHE A 57 11.20 -4.52 5.53
C PHE A 57 12.03 -4.11 4.30
N VAL A 58 11.94 -4.88 3.23
CA VAL A 58 12.25 -4.38 1.88
C VAL A 58 11.06 -3.57 1.40
N ALA A 59 11.20 -2.25 1.37
CA ALA A 59 10.17 -1.34 0.92
C ALA A 59 10.29 -1.09 -0.58
N ILE A 60 9.22 -1.32 -1.34
CA ILE A 60 9.21 -1.26 -2.80
C ILE A 60 8.09 -0.33 -3.22
N ALA A 61 8.43 0.80 -3.82
CA ALA A 61 7.48 1.79 -4.31
C ALA A 61 7.47 1.80 -5.85
N PRO A 62 6.54 1.06 -6.51
CA PRO A 62 6.41 1.08 -7.97
C PRO A 62 6.03 2.47 -8.48
N ASP A 63 6.64 2.89 -9.58
CA ASP A 63 6.29 4.13 -10.26
C ASP A 63 5.20 3.87 -11.31
N LEU A 64 3.95 4.07 -10.91
CA LEU A 64 2.81 3.86 -11.80
C LEU A 64 2.70 4.92 -12.90
N TYR A 65 3.45 6.03 -12.78
CA TYR A 65 3.46 7.12 -13.75
C TYR A 65 4.75 7.19 -14.58
N ARG A 66 5.62 6.18 -14.46
CA ARG A 66 6.81 6.00 -15.30
C ARG A 66 7.71 7.23 -15.36
N GLY A 67 8.11 7.72 -14.20
CA GLY A 67 9.00 8.87 -14.03
C GLY A 67 8.28 10.22 -13.95
N THR A 68 6.95 10.26 -14.06
CA THR A 68 6.21 11.52 -13.97
C THR A 68 5.77 11.81 -12.55
N VAL A 69 6.13 12.98 -12.04
CA VAL A 69 5.61 13.54 -10.78
C VAL A 69 4.80 14.78 -11.11
N ALA A 70 3.55 14.81 -10.73
CA ALA A 70 2.63 15.91 -11.01
C ALA A 70 3.05 17.19 -10.30
N LYS A 71 3.01 18.32 -10.99
CA LYS A 71 3.39 19.65 -10.48
C LYS A 71 2.22 20.41 -9.85
N ASN A 72 1.01 20.00 -10.16
CA ASN A 72 -0.22 20.63 -9.68
C ASN A 72 -1.38 19.61 -9.68
N LYS A 73 -2.52 19.99 -9.07
CA LYS A 73 -3.70 19.14 -8.93
C LYS A 73 -4.32 18.72 -10.27
N GLU A 74 -4.25 19.58 -11.29
CA GLU A 74 -4.82 19.30 -12.62
C GLU A 74 -4.04 18.19 -13.30
N GLU A 75 -2.70 18.29 -13.29
CA GLU A 75 -1.81 17.27 -13.82
C GLU A 75 -1.96 15.95 -13.06
N ALA A 76 -2.01 15.99 -11.73
CA ALA A 76 -2.23 14.81 -10.89
C ALA A 76 -3.56 14.12 -11.20
N SER A 77 -4.65 14.90 -11.33
CA SER A 77 -5.97 14.38 -11.67
C SER A 77 -6.00 13.77 -13.07
N LYS A 78 -5.25 14.35 -14.01
CA LYS A 78 -5.13 13.79 -15.36
C LYS A 78 -4.39 12.49 -15.35
N LEU A 79 -3.22 12.41 -14.71
CA LEU A 79 -2.42 11.19 -14.61
C LEU A 79 -3.22 10.04 -13.94
N MET A 80 -3.95 10.35 -12.87
CA MET A 80 -4.80 9.37 -12.19
C MET A 80 -5.92 8.84 -13.10
N LYS A 81 -6.55 9.72 -13.91
CA LYS A 81 -7.61 9.31 -14.84
C LYS A 81 -7.09 8.52 -16.05
N ASP A 82 -5.87 8.80 -16.48
CA ASP A 82 -5.25 8.15 -17.63
C ASP A 82 -4.67 6.77 -17.27
N LEU A 83 -4.58 6.43 -15.98
CA LEU A 83 -4.08 5.15 -15.49
C LEU A 83 -5.24 4.19 -15.26
N GLU A 84 -5.35 3.17 -16.10
CA GLU A 84 -6.32 2.09 -15.90
C GLU A 84 -5.92 1.24 -14.69
N ILE A 85 -6.91 0.79 -13.91
CA ILE A 85 -6.68 0.03 -12.68
C ILE A 85 -5.88 -1.26 -12.95
N GLU A 86 -6.19 -1.96 -14.02
CA GLU A 86 -5.52 -3.20 -14.42
C GLU A 86 -4.06 -2.97 -14.79
N ASP A 87 -3.72 -1.85 -15.41
CA ASP A 87 -2.33 -1.51 -15.75
C ASP A 87 -1.50 -1.22 -14.50
N GLY A 88 -2.07 -0.51 -13.53
CA GLY A 88 -1.43 -0.29 -12.24
C GLY A 88 -1.25 -1.59 -11.44
N LEU A 89 -2.25 -2.47 -11.42
CA LEU A 89 -2.16 -3.77 -10.78
C LEU A 89 -1.11 -4.68 -11.46
N ASP A 90 -1.00 -4.63 -12.78
CA ASP A 90 0.04 -5.37 -13.52
C ASP A 90 1.45 -4.87 -13.16
N MET A 91 1.64 -3.54 -13.04
CA MET A 91 2.91 -2.97 -12.57
C MET A 91 3.24 -3.41 -11.14
N ILE A 92 2.27 -3.39 -10.22
CA ILE A 92 2.44 -3.87 -8.84
C ILE A 92 2.85 -5.34 -8.82
N ASN A 93 2.13 -6.19 -9.56
CA ASN A 93 2.39 -7.63 -9.62
C ASN A 93 3.79 -7.93 -10.20
N ASN A 94 4.21 -7.23 -11.24
CA ASN A 94 5.54 -7.39 -11.82
C ASN A 94 6.65 -6.89 -10.89
N ALA A 95 6.43 -5.79 -10.15
CA ALA A 95 7.36 -5.32 -9.13
C ALA A 95 7.54 -6.36 -8.02
N MET A 96 6.45 -7.00 -7.55
CA MET A 96 6.52 -8.10 -6.57
C MET A 96 7.34 -9.27 -7.11
N ARG A 97 7.06 -9.73 -8.33
CA ARG A 97 7.75 -10.85 -8.95
C ARG A 97 9.26 -10.59 -9.09
N VAL A 98 9.65 -9.43 -9.62
CA VAL A 98 11.07 -9.08 -9.80
C VAL A 98 11.78 -8.90 -8.45
N ALA A 99 11.09 -8.36 -7.45
CA ALA A 99 11.62 -8.25 -6.10
C ALA A 99 11.78 -9.62 -5.42
N GLN A 100 10.85 -10.53 -5.62
CA GLN A 100 10.97 -11.91 -5.14
C GLN A 100 12.22 -12.60 -5.71
N ASP A 101 12.41 -12.48 -7.01
CA ASP A 101 13.56 -13.08 -7.70
C ASP A 101 14.91 -12.45 -7.27
N LYS A 102 14.93 -11.12 -7.09
CA LYS A 102 16.16 -10.38 -6.79
C LYS A 102 16.57 -10.40 -5.32
N TYR A 103 15.61 -10.28 -4.40
CA TYR A 103 15.87 -10.13 -2.96
C TYR A 103 15.51 -11.38 -2.15
N GLY A 104 14.89 -12.38 -2.76
CA GLY A 104 14.43 -13.57 -2.05
C GLY A 104 13.24 -13.31 -1.13
N VAL A 105 12.35 -12.37 -1.49
CA VAL A 105 11.19 -12.03 -0.67
C VAL A 105 10.28 -13.22 -0.50
N THR A 106 9.98 -13.56 0.76
CA THR A 106 9.13 -14.70 1.13
C THR A 106 7.68 -14.28 1.42
N LYS A 107 7.47 -13.02 1.82
CA LYS A 107 6.17 -12.47 2.20
C LYS A 107 6.04 -11.02 1.75
N PHE A 108 4.90 -10.71 1.15
CA PHE A 108 4.56 -9.34 0.73
C PHE A 108 3.38 -8.79 1.52
N GLY A 109 3.55 -7.59 2.08
CA GLY A 109 2.47 -6.68 2.44
C GLY A 109 2.31 -5.61 1.36
N ILE A 110 1.17 -4.96 1.35
CA ILE A 110 0.93 -3.80 0.50
C ILE A 110 0.27 -2.68 1.30
N THR A 111 0.74 -1.47 1.09
CA THR A 111 0.10 -0.24 1.57
C THR A 111 0.03 0.77 0.44
N GLY A 112 -0.77 1.78 0.60
CA GLY A 112 -0.88 2.88 -0.35
C GLY A 112 -1.76 3.99 0.20
N PHE A 113 -1.62 5.17 -0.36
CA PHE A 113 -2.20 6.39 0.14
C PHE A 113 -3.08 7.04 -0.91
N CYS A 114 -4.31 7.46 -0.58
CA CYS A 114 -5.27 8.06 -1.50
C CYS A 114 -5.53 7.12 -2.70
N MET A 115 -5.18 7.50 -3.93
CA MET A 115 -5.20 6.62 -5.10
C MET A 115 -4.48 5.30 -4.81
N GLY A 116 -3.30 5.36 -4.19
CA GLY A 116 -2.54 4.17 -3.81
C GLY A 116 -3.27 3.28 -2.80
N GLY A 117 -4.09 3.85 -1.93
CA GLY A 117 -4.97 3.09 -1.03
C GLY A 117 -6.02 2.29 -1.78
N THR A 118 -6.59 2.86 -2.84
CA THR A 118 -7.49 2.15 -3.77
C THR A 118 -6.77 0.95 -4.41
N TYR A 119 -5.57 1.18 -4.95
CA TYR A 119 -4.76 0.09 -5.53
C TYR A 119 -4.38 -0.98 -4.52
N ALA A 120 -4.07 -0.59 -3.27
CA ALA A 120 -3.72 -1.55 -2.23
C ALA A 120 -4.88 -2.49 -1.86
N LEU A 121 -6.11 -1.97 -1.83
CA LEU A 121 -7.30 -2.78 -1.58
C LEU A 121 -7.68 -3.64 -2.79
N ASP A 122 -7.66 -3.08 -4.00
CA ASP A 122 -7.87 -3.84 -5.24
C ASP A 122 -6.84 -4.97 -5.42
N ALA A 123 -5.56 -4.69 -5.15
CA ALA A 123 -4.49 -5.70 -5.19
C ALA A 123 -4.75 -6.83 -4.21
N ALA A 124 -5.19 -6.54 -2.98
CA ALA A 124 -5.54 -7.54 -1.98
C ALA A 124 -6.70 -8.46 -2.43
N CYS A 125 -7.58 -7.95 -3.28
CA CYS A 125 -8.70 -8.72 -3.84
C CYS A 125 -8.29 -9.53 -5.09
N LYS A 126 -7.40 -9.00 -5.93
CA LYS A 126 -7.15 -9.50 -7.29
C LYS A 126 -5.82 -10.23 -7.45
N LEU A 127 -4.75 -9.80 -6.73
CA LEU A 127 -3.41 -10.37 -6.88
C LEU A 127 -3.17 -11.53 -5.92
N GLU A 128 -2.32 -12.47 -6.37
CA GLU A 128 -1.81 -13.54 -5.52
C GLU A 128 -0.51 -13.12 -4.82
N GLY A 129 -0.16 -13.80 -3.72
CA GLY A 129 1.12 -13.62 -3.05
C GLY A 129 1.15 -12.51 -1.99
N LEU A 130 0.07 -11.72 -1.82
CA LEU A 130 -0.06 -10.77 -0.73
C LEU A 130 -0.49 -11.48 0.55
N SER A 131 0.15 -11.14 1.67
CA SER A 131 -0.11 -11.67 3.00
C SER A 131 -0.87 -10.70 3.89
N ALA A 132 -0.87 -9.40 3.56
CA ALA A 132 -1.56 -8.34 4.31
C ALA A 132 -1.71 -7.08 3.45
N SER A 133 -2.76 -6.30 3.68
CA SER A 133 -2.95 -5.00 3.02
C SER A 133 -3.36 -3.92 4.02
N ALA A 134 -2.76 -2.73 3.90
CA ALA A 134 -3.01 -1.57 4.75
C ALA A 134 -3.32 -0.33 3.88
N PRO A 135 -4.51 -0.24 3.28
CA PRO A 135 -4.93 0.92 2.50
C PRO A 135 -5.23 2.13 3.39
N PHE A 136 -4.67 3.29 3.05
CA PHE A 136 -4.95 4.57 3.68
C PHE A 136 -5.91 5.38 2.79
N TYR A 137 -7.05 5.71 3.31
CA TYR A 137 -8.08 6.60 2.71
C TYR A 137 -8.23 6.42 1.20
N GLY A 138 -8.19 5.16 0.73
CA GLY A 138 -8.47 4.78 -0.64
C GLY A 138 -9.94 4.56 -0.91
N ASP A 139 -10.36 4.65 -2.17
CA ASP A 139 -11.71 4.26 -2.57
C ASP A 139 -11.86 2.74 -2.49
N THR A 140 -13.08 2.26 -2.31
CA THR A 140 -13.36 0.85 -2.11
C THR A 140 -13.95 0.25 -3.39
N PRO A 141 -13.51 -0.94 -3.79
CA PRO A 141 -14.13 -1.63 -4.91
C PRO A 141 -15.55 -2.11 -4.55
N ASP A 142 -16.29 -2.55 -5.54
CA ASP A 142 -17.62 -3.11 -5.35
C ASP A 142 -17.59 -4.41 -4.50
N GLU A 143 -18.76 -4.81 -3.99
CA GLU A 143 -18.92 -6.00 -3.17
C GLU A 143 -18.43 -7.26 -3.87
N PHE A 144 -18.66 -7.39 -5.17
CA PHE A 144 -18.23 -8.56 -5.96
C PHE A 144 -16.70 -8.68 -5.92
N THR A 145 -15.98 -7.58 -6.12
CA THR A 145 -14.52 -7.54 -6.04
C THR A 145 -14.04 -7.79 -4.60
N LEU A 146 -14.65 -7.17 -3.58
CA LEU A 146 -14.30 -7.36 -2.18
C LEU A 146 -14.42 -8.83 -1.73
N ARG A 147 -15.39 -9.57 -2.24
CA ARG A 147 -15.54 -11.01 -1.96
C ARG A 147 -14.38 -11.86 -2.49
N GLY A 148 -13.56 -11.31 -3.37
CA GLY A 148 -12.30 -11.91 -3.83
C GLY A 148 -11.11 -11.67 -2.90
N LEU A 149 -11.29 -11.05 -1.73
CA LEU A 149 -10.22 -10.71 -0.81
C LEU A 149 -9.39 -11.94 -0.40
N LYS A 150 -8.05 -11.84 -0.50
CA LYS A 150 -7.12 -12.96 -0.35
C LYS A 150 -6.25 -12.88 0.90
N CYS A 151 -6.23 -11.73 1.57
CA CYS A 151 -5.43 -11.52 2.78
C CYS A 151 -6.14 -10.59 3.76
N PRO A 152 -5.77 -10.57 5.05
CA PRO A 152 -6.31 -9.61 6.00
C PRO A 152 -5.98 -8.17 5.62
N VAL A 153 -6.89 -7.25 5.97
CA VAL A 153 -6.82 -5.82 5.68
C VAL A 153 -6.99 -5.01 6.96
N ILE A 154 -6.14 -3.99 7.15
CA ILE A 154 -6.36 -2.90 8.08
C ILE A 154 -6.63 -1.62 7.28
N PHE A 155 -7.88 -1.17 7.24
CA PHE A 155 -8.31 0.00 6.46
C PHE A 155 -8.24 1.27 7.31
N ILE A 156 -7.42 2.24 6.89
CA ILE A 156 -7.19 3.49 7.61
C ILE A 156 -7.98 4.63 6.96
N SER A 157 -8.78 5.35 7.74
CA SER A 157 -9.62 6.44 7.21
C SER A 157 -9.72 7.63 8.16
N GLY A 158 -10.05 8.79 7.60
CA GLY A 158 -10.35 10.01 8.34
C GLY A 158 -11.87 10.29 8.35
N THR A 159 -12.44 10.65 9.50
CA THR A 159 -13.88 10.95 9.61
C THR A 159 -14.26 12.32 9.05
N LYS A 160 -13.28 13.20 8.78
CA LYS A 160 -13.48 14.51 8.14
C LYS A 160 -13.23 14.46 6.63
N ASP A 161 -12.84 13.28 6.10
CA ASP A 161 -12.61 13.08 4.68
C ASP A 161 -13.90 13.26 3.88
N GLN A 162 -13.86 14.11 2.84
CA GLN A 162 -15.02 14.42 2.00
C GLN A 162 -15.14 13.47 0.80
N TRP A 163 -14.09 12.70 0.47
CA TRP A 163 -14.06 11.74 -0.65
C TRP A 163 -14.30 10.31 -0.17
N ILE A 164 -13.51 9.89 0.82
CA ILE A 164 -13.67 8.59 1.49
C ILE A 164 -14.40 8.86 2.80
N ASN A 165 -15.63 9.34 2.64
CA ASN A 165 -16.45 9.78 3.74
C ASN A 165 -16.92 8.63 4.64
N THR A 166 -17.51 8.98 5.76
CA THR A 166 -17.97 8.01 6.77
C THR A 166 -18.96 6.99 6.21
N GLU A 167 -19.80 7.38 5.27
CA GLU A 167 -20.80 6.52 4.62
C GLU A 167 -20.14 5.42 3.79
N LYS A 168 -19.12 5.75 2.99
CA LYS A 168 -18.35 4.76 2.23
C LYS A 168 -17.64 3.76 3.15
N VAL A 169 -17.05 4.25 4.24
CA VAL A 169 -16.38 3.38 5.21
C VAL A 169 -17.38 2.46 5.92
N GLN A 170 -18.56 2.96 6.27
CA GLN A 170 -19.63 2.14 6.84
C GLN A 170 -20.13 1.08 5.85
N GLU A 171 -20.23 1.41 4.57
CA GLU A 171 -20.58 0.44 3.52
C GLU A 171 -19.53 -0.67 3.43
N LEU A 172 -18.24 -0.33 3.41
CA LEU A 172 -17.15 -1.31 3.47
C LEU A 172 -17.26 -2.21 4.71
N GLU A 173 -17.48 -1.62 5.89
CA GLU A 173 -17.64 -2.37 7.14
C GLU A 173 -18.84 -3.31 7.10
N GLN A 174 -19.96 -2.88 6.50
CA GLN A 174 -21.16 -3.71 6.36
C GLN A 174 -20.91 -4.87 5.39
N ILE A 175 -20.31 -4.60 4.22
CA ILE A 175 -19.94 -5.65 3.26
C ILE A 175 -18.98 -6.66 3.89
N ALA A 176 -17.97 -6.17 4.63
CA ALA A 176 -17.01 -7.02 5.32
C ALA A 176 -17.70 -7.94 6.34
N LYS A 177 -18.61 -7.40 7.14
CA LYS A 177 -19.39 -8.14 8.12
C LYS A 177 -20.30 -9.20 7.48
N ASP A 178 -21.05 -8.82 6.45
CA ASP A 178 -22.02 -9.71 5.80
C ASP A 178 -21.35 -10.88 5.06
N ASN A 179 -20.12 -10.65 4.56
CA ASN A 179 -19.33 -11.65 3.85
C ASN A 179 -18.19 -12.27 4.69
N MET A 180 -18.10 -11.95 6.00
CA MET A 180 -17.07 -12.45 6.93
C MET A 180 -15.64 -12.20 6.40
N LEU A 181 -15.41 -11.03 5.77
CA LEU A 181 -14.10 -10.66 5.25
C LEU A 181 -13.19 -10.17 6.39
N PRO A 182 -11.90 -10.51 6.39
CA PRO A 182 -10.95 -10.10 7.42
C PRO A 182 -10.50 -8.64 7.21
N ILE A 183 -11.42 -7.69 7.34
CA ILE A 183 -11.18 -6.25 7.23
C ILE A 183 -11.39 -5.61 8.60
N GLU A 184 -10.33 -5.04 9.16
CA GLU A 184 -10.38 -4.14 10.31
C GLU A 184 -10.39 -2.70 9.80
N SER A 185 -11.30 -1.87 10.31
CA SER A 185 -11.37 -0.44 9.98
C SER A 185 -10.92 0.39 11.16
N VAL A 186 -9.95 1.29 10.93
CA VAL A 186 -9.45 2.24 11.93
C VAL A 186 -9.76 3.66 11.46
N LYS A 187 -10.49 4.42 12.28
CA LYS A 187 -10.97 5.75 11.96
C LYS A 187 -10.32 6.80 12.85
N TYR A 188 -9.87 7.90 12.27
CA TYR A 188 -9.31 9.06 12.96
C TYR A 188 -10.16 10.30 12.71
N GLU A 189 -10.23 11.21 13.66
CA GLU A 189 -10.87 12.50 13.48
C GLU A 189 -9.99 13.46 12.66
N ALA A 190 -9.68 13.06 11.42
CA ALA A 190 -8.74 13.72 10.53
C ALA A 190 -9.29 13.85 9.10
N ASP A 191 -8.65 14.72 8.32
CA ASP A 191 -8.98 14.96 6.92
C ASP A 191 -8.41 13.91 5.98
N HIS A 192 -8.78 13.97 4.68
CA HIS A 192 -8.12 13.20 3.64
C HIS A 192 -6.62 13.51 3.58
N ALA A 193 -5.79 12.48 3.41
CA ALA A 193 -4.33 12.57 3.35
C ALA A 193 -3.67 13.03 4.68
N PHE A 194 -4.30 12.80 5.82
CA PHE A 194 -3.78 13.18 7.13
C PHE A 194 -2.41 12.58 7.49
N PHE A 195 -1.98 11.53 6.82
CA PHE A 195 -0.68 10.89 7.01
C PHE A 195 0.46 11.63 6.29
N ASN A 196 0.15 12.52 5.35
CA ASN A 196 1.14 13.19 4.49
C ASN A 196 1.77 14.41 5.20
N ASP A 197 2.92 14.20 5.83
CA ASP A 197 3.68 15.23 6.55
C ASP A 197 4.34 16.28 5.63
N ALA A 198 4.42 16.03 4.33
CA ALA A 198 4.80 17.05 3.33
C ALA A 198 3.67 18.04 3.02
N ARG A 199 2.46 17.83 3.58
CA ARG A 199 1.27 18.65 3.40
C ARG A 199 0.70 19.13 4.74
N PRO A 200 1.32 20.16 5.36
CA PRO A 200 0.97 20.63 6.71
C PRO A 200 -0.50 21.06 6.85
N GLU A 201 -1.18 21.38 5.76
CA GLU A 201 -2.60 21.78 5.76
C GLU A 201 -3.57 20.62 6.07
N VAL A 202 -3.15 19.39 5.91
CA VAL A 202 -3.98 18.18 6.17
C VAL A 202 -3.32 17.20 7.13
N TYR A 203 -2.03 17.37 7.41
CA TYR A 203 -1.27 16.48 8.28
C TYR A 203 -1.78 16.52 9.71
N ASP A 204 -2.07 15.36 10.27
CA ASP A 204 -2.40 15.17 11.69
C ASP A 204 -1.34 14.24 12.30
N GLU A 205 -0.44 14.83 13.09
CA GLU A 205 0.73 14.13 13.64
C GLU A 205 0.33 12.98 14.57
N ASP A 206 -0.66 13.18 15.43
CA ASP A 206 -1.09 12.17 16.40
C ASP A 206 -1.79 11.00 15.69
N ALA A 207 -2.68 11.29 14.76
CA ALA A 207 -3.34 10.29 13.95
C ALA A 207 -2.34 9.52 13.06
N ALA A 208 -1.37 10.21 12.46
CA ALA A 208 -0.35 9.59 11.61
C ALA A 208 0.58 8.67 12.42
N LYS A 209 1.01 9.08 13.61
CA LYS A 209 1.85 8.25 14.49
C LYS A 209 1.12 6.99 14.97
N ASP A 210 -0.13 7.12 15.38
CA ASP A 210 -0.92 5.97 15.84
C ASP A 210 -1.24 5.01 14.68
N ALA A 211 -1.60 5.55 13.51
CA ALA A 211 -1.80 4.75 12.30
C ALA A 211 -0.54 4.00 11.89
N TRP A 212 0.63 4.66 11.90
CA TRP A 212 1.92 4.03 11.64
C TRP A 212 2.18 2.85 12.57
N ALA A 213 2.03 3.06 13.89
CA ALA A 213 2.26 2.02 14.89
C ALA A 213 1.32 0.81 14.68
N LYS A 214 0.03 1.05 14.40
CA LYS A 214 -0.94 -0.02 14.14
C LYS A 214 -0.63 -0.79 12.86
N VAL A 215 -0.33 -0.09 11.77
CA VAL A 215 -0.02 -0.72 10.48
C VAL A 215 1.29 -1.50 10.54
N THR A 216 2.33 -0.96 11.21
CA THR A 216 3.60 -1.67 11.39
C THR A 216 3.42 -2.92 12.24
N ALA A 217 2.64 -2.86 13.33
CA ALA A 217 2.30 -4.03 14.14
C ALA A 217 1.53 -5.07 13.32
N PHE A 218 0.54 -4.64 12.54
CA PHE A 218 -0.25 -5.50 11.65
C PHE A 218 0.62 -6.21 10.60
N PHE A 219 1.56 -5.51 9.97
CA PHE A 219 2.50 -6.15 9.05
C PHE A 219 3.45 -7.09 9.76
N ASN A 220 3.96 -6.73 10.95
CA ASN A 220 4.83 -7.64 11.71
C ASN A 220 4.13 -8.94 12.08
N GLU A 221 2.84 -8.90 12.40
CA GLU A 221 2.04 -10.10 12.71
C GLU A 221 1.80 -10.95 11.44
N ASN A 222 1.30 -10.34 10.36
CA ASN A 222 0.84 -11.07 9.17
C ASN A 222 1.96 -11.47 8.22
N LEU A 223 3.10 -10.80 8.28
CA LEU A 223 4.30 -11.12 7.50
C LEU A 223 5.33 -11.94 8.29
N ALA A 224 5.04 -12.30 9.55
CA ALA A 224 5.93 -13.19 10.33
C ALA A 224 6.09 -14.55 9.64
N PRO A 225 7.27 -15.17 9.74
CA PRO A 225 7.45 -16.56 9.32
C PRO A 225 6.43 -17.47 10.01
N LYS A 226 5.82 -18.39 9.27
CA LYS A 226 4.99 -19.43 9.92
C LYS A 226 5.93 -20.34 10.72
N ILE A 227 5.84 -20.31 12.05
CA ILE A 227 6.51 -21.28 12.89
C ILE A 227 5.83 -22.63 12.61
N ILE A 228 6.49 -23.48 11.81
CA ILE A 228 6.07 -24.88 11.68
C ILE A 228 6.49 -25.55 12.99
N THR A 229 5.56 -25.58 13.96
CA THR A 229 5.70 -26.51 15.09
C THR A 229 5.56 -27.92 14.53
N SER A 230 6.70 -28.56 14.24
CA SER A 230 6.73 -30.00 14.01
C SER A 230 6.27 -30.65 15.30
N LEU A 231 5.04 -31.14 15.31
CA LEU A 231 4.58 -32.07 16.32
C LEU A 231 5.38 -33.34 16.15
N SER A 232 6.40 -33.51 17.01
CA SER A 232 7.12 -34.75 17.22
C SER A 232 6.25 -35.75 17.97
#